data_222d6f8f441a5600efd1cacccf9b74e8
#
_entry.id   222d6f8f441a5600efd1cacccf9b74e8
#
_cell.length_a   1.000
_cell.length_b   1.000
_cell.length_c   1.000
_cell.angle_alpha   90.00
_cell.angle_beta   90.00
_cell.angle_gamma   90.00
#
_symmetry.space_group_name_H-M   'P 1'
#
loop_
_entity.id
_entity.type
_entity.pdbx_description
1 polymer ?
#
loop_
_entity_poly.entity_id
_entity_poly.type
_entity_poly.pdbx_seq_one_letter_code
_entity_poly.pdbx_strand_id
1 'polypeptide(L)'
;MATTMSSTAPQDSADRGWRLAAIALLAVRFVQGWIYWGGGTRRFIYGPQKLDVHGHWMAYKFQTAMPGALLGTDHLVAFLLHHFTLLYAGVIIFSAVEMIAGFMLIAGLYIRLAAVATIGLSTVLMLLFGWQGATCIDEWTMAASNFAMGVTLFLAGSASYSLDNWLLSRYQGLAANAWFRWLGGSLPLPLSDGAFKKLALVLFWIAVVFIVATYSYYRGSVITPFHGGPVSPAKHHW
;
A
#
# COMPACT_ATOMS: atom_id res chain seq x y z
N MET A 1 -40.86 -36.80 -18.73
CA MET A 1 -39.58 -36.16 -19.08
C MET A 1 -39.45 -34.95 -18.17
N ALA A 2 -38.74 -35.05 -17.07
CA ALA A 2 -38.48 -33.92 -16.13
C ALA A 2 -37.20 -33.25 -16.56
N THR A 3 -37.33 -32.03 -17.04
CA THR A 3 -36.17 -31.18 -17.42
C THR A 3 -35.55 -30.67 -16.11
N THR A 4 -34.45 -31.25 -15.74
CA THR A 4 -33.58 -30.74 -14.65
C THR A 4 -33.03 -29.38 -15.08
N MET A 5 -33.65 -28.29 -14.65
CA MET A 5 -33.12 -26.95 -14.75
C MET A 5 -31.84 -26.91 -13.89
N SER A 6 -30.68 -26.87 -14.53
CA SER A 6 -29.37 -26.73 -13.94
C SER A 6 -29.30 -25.43 -13.16
N SER A 7 -28.98 -25.50 -11.87
CA SER A 7 -28.84 -24.36 -10.93
C SER A 7 -27.53 -23.58 -11.07
N THR A 8 -26.96 -23.48 -12.28
CA THR A 8 -25.66 -22.83 -12.53
C THR A 8 -25.73 -21.32 -12.69
N ALA A 9 -26.91 -20.74 -12.93
CA ALA A 9 -27.12 -19.32 -13.23
C ALA A 9 -26.64 -18.31 -12.14
N PRO A 10 -26.79 -18.56 -10.81
CA PRO A 10 -26.34 -17.59 -9.80
C PRO A 10 -24.83 -17.53 -9.62
N GLN A 11 -24.14 -18.65 -9.78
CA GLN A 11 -22.68 -18.75 -9.61
C GLN A 11 -21.94 -18.08 -10.76
N ASP A 12 -22.41 -18.27 -11.99
CA ASP A 12 -21.85 -17.63 -13.19
C ASP A 12 -22.00 -16.09 -13.14
N SER A 13 -23.08 -15.58 -12.56
CA SER A 13 -23.30 -14.13 -12.40
C SER A 13 -22.36 -13.52 -11.35
N ALA A 14 -22.09 -14.21 -10.24
CA ALA A 14 -21.17 -13.76 -9.20
C ALA A 14 -19.73 -13.73 -9.72
N ASP A 15 -19.29 -14.79 -10.41
CA ASP A 15 -17.96 -14.86 -11.02
C ASP A 15 -17.75 -13.79 -12.10
N ARG A 16 -18.77 -13.49 -12.86
CA ARG A 16 -18.77 -12.41 -13.85
C ARG A 16 -18.65 -11.05 -13.16
N GLY A 17 -19.43 -10.82 -12.12
CA GLY A 17 -19.39 -9.58 -11.34
C GLY A 17 -18.01 -9.32 -10.73
N TRP A 18 -17.41 -10.33 -10.12
CA TRP A 18 -16.06 -10.23 -9.58
C TRP A 18 -15.02 -9.89 -10.65
N ARG A 19 -15.03 -10.56 -11.80
CA ARG A 19 -14.10 -10.28 -12.91
C ARG A 19 -14.25 -8.87 -13.45
N LEU A 20 -15.47 -8.38 -13.60
CA LEU A 20 -15.73 -7.01 -14.07
C LEU A 20 -15.24 -5.96 -13.06
N ALA A 21 -15.47 -6.19 -11.77
CA ALA A 21 -14.95 -5.32 -10.72
C ALA A 21 -13.42 -5.26 -10.72
N ALA A 22 -12.74 -6.41 -10.86
CA ALA A 22 -11.28 -6.45 -10.92
C ALA A 22 -10.73 -5.79 -12.20
N ILE A 23 -11.45 -5.83 -13.33
CA ILE A 23 -11.07 -5.08 -14.54
C ILE A 23 -11.22 -3.58 -14.30
N ALA A 24 -12.26 -3.14 -13.63
CA ALA A 24 -12.47 -1.72 -13.31
C ALA A 24 -11.32 -1.14 -12.44
N LEU A 25 -10.62 -2.00 -11.69
CA LEU A 25 -9.50 -1.60 -10.85
C LEU A 25 -8.13 -1.60 -11.57
N LEU A 26 -8.08 -1.85 -12.88
CA LEU A 26 -6.81 -1.81 -13.64
C LEU A 26 -6.10 -0.46 -13.52
N ALA A 27 -6.85 0.64 -13.55
CA ALA A 27 -6.28 1.98 -13.38
C ALA A 27 -5.66 2.15 -11.99
N VAL A 28 -6.34 1.70 -10.93
CA VAL A 28 -5.83 1.74 -9.55
C VAL A 28 -4.54 0.92 -9.43
N ARG A 29 -4.52 -0.29 -10.00
CA ARG A 29 -3.37 -1.17 -10.01
C ARG A 29 -2.18 -0.55 -10.71
N PHE A 30 -2.40 0.02 -11.90
CA PHE A 30 -1.34 0.65 -12.70
C PHE A 30 -0.79 1.89 -12.00
N VAL A 31 -1.64 2.79 -11.54
CA VAL A 31 -1.22 4.03 -10.87
C VAL A 31 -0.44 3.73 -9.60
N GLN A 32 -0.94 2.85 -8.74
CA GLN A 32 -0.23 2.46 -7.53
C GLN A 32 1.11 1.79 -7.85
N GLY A 33 1.11 0.87 -8.81
CA GLY A 33 2.33 0.21 -9.27
C GLY A 33 3.36 1.20 -9.78
N TRP A 34 2.93 2.19 -10.57
CA TRP A 34 3.82 3.22 -11.10
C TRP A 34 4.39 4.13 -10.00
N ILE A 35 3.58 4.51 -9.01
CA ILE A 35 4.04 5.31 -7.86
C ILE A 35 5.18 4.58 -7.13
N TYR A 36 5.00 3.29 -6.81
CA TYR A 36 6.01 2.51 -6.10
C TYR A 36 7.23 2.19 -6.99
N TRP A 37 7.00 1.81 -8.24
CA TRP A 37 8.09 1.60 -9.20
C TRP A 37 8.92 2.87 -9.38
N GLY A 38 8.27 4.01 -9.64
CA GLY A 38 8.94 5.29 -9.79
C GLY A 38 9.60 5.77 -8.49
N GLY A 39 8.98 5.52 -7.33
CA GLY A 39 9.55 5.84 -6.02
C GLY A 39 10.84 5.07 -5.75
N GLY A 40 10.85 3.76 -5.99
CA GLY A 40 12.02 2.91 -5.81
C GLY A 40 13.12 3.18 -6.83
N THR A 41 12.79 3.15 -8.12
CA THR A 41 13.78 3.33 -9.21
C THR A 41 14.42 4.70 -9.20
N ARG A 42 13.66 5.74 -8.85
CA ARG A 42 14.18 7.10 -8.76
C ARG A 42 15.40 7.23 -7.84
N ARG A 43 15.45 6.45 -6.76
CA ARG A 43 16.58 6.48 -5.83
C ARG A 43 17.82 5.79 -6.40
N PHE A 44 17.65 4.76 -7.23
CA PHE A 44 18.78 4.03 -7.81
C PHE A 44 19.25 4.60 -9.14
N ILE A 45 18.32 5.05 -10.01
CA ILE A 45 18.62 5.40 -11.40
C ILE A 45 18.76 6.92 -11.58
N TYR A 46 17.82 7.69 -11.02
CA TYR A 46 17.73 9.13 -11.31
C TYR A 46 18.25 10.01 -10.18
N GLY A 47 18.56 9.47 -9.05
CA GLY A 47 18.98 10.25 -7.90
C GLY A 47 20.01 9.54 -7.03
N PRO A 48 21.18 9.16 -7.58
CA PRO A 48 22.25 8.61 -6.74
C PRO A 48 22.57 9.56 -5.56
N GLN A 49 22.39 10.86 -5.73
CA GLN A 49 22.50 11.86 -4.67
C GLN A 49 21.56 11.59 -3.48
N LYS A 50 20.41 10.95 -3.70
CA LYS A 50 19.48 10.59 -2.61
C LYS A 50 20.00 9.46 -1.73
N LEU A 51 20.91 8.68 -2.26
CA LEU A 51 21.65 7.65 -1.54
C LEU A 51 23.10 8.09 -1.27
N ASP A 52 23.44 9.34 -1.59
CA ASP A 52 24.76 9.86 -1.36
C ASP A 52 25.03 10.00 0.14
N VAL A 53 26.03 9.27 0.60
CA VAL A 53 26.49 9.28 1.98
C VAL A 53 27.05 10.64 2.37
N HIS A 54 27.67 11.34 1.44
CA HIS A 54 28.27 12.66 1.70
C HIS A 54 27.24 13.78 1.74
N GLY A 55 26.21 13.71 0.89
CA GLY A 55 25.13 14.71 0.87
C GLY A 55 24.15 14.57 2.02
N HIS A 56 24.09 13.43 2.69
CA HIS A 56 23.18 13.13 3.80
C HIS A 56 21.70 13.48 3.55
N TRP A 57 21.29 13.51 2.29
CA TRP A 57 19.98 14.01 1.91
C TRP A 57 18.81 13.24 2.58
N MET A 58 18.92 11.91 2.64
CA MET A 58 17.89 11.10 3.32
C MET A 58 17.90 11.33 4.82
N ALA A 59 19.06 11.46 5.45
CA ALA A 59 19.16 11.78 6.87
C ALA A 59 18.49 13.12 7.18
N TYR A 60 18.73 14.13 6.36
CA TYR A 60 18.07 15.43 6.49
C TYR A 60 16.54 15.31 6.36
N LYS A 61 16.05 14.55 5.38
CA LYS A 61 14.62 14.31 5.21
C LYS A 61 13.99 13.63 6.44
N PHE A 62 14.65 12.63 7.00
CA PHE A 62 14.18 11.97 8.22
C PHE A 62 14.22 12.91 9.42
N GLN A 63 15.28 13.70 9.56
CA GLN A 63 15.39 14.68 10.64
C GLN A 63 14.27 15.73 10.59
N THR A 64 13.94 16.24 9.41
CA THR A 64 12.84 17.20 9.25
C THR A 64 11.46 16.58 9.46
N ALA A 65 11.32 15.27 9.26
CA ALA A 65 10.08 14.54 9.48
C ALA A 65 9.83 14.18 10.95
N MET A 66 10.89 14.08 11.77
CA MET A 66 10.78 13.64 13.17
C MET A 66 9.70 14.34 13.99
N PRO A 67 9.52 15.68 13.90
CA PRO A 67 8.47 16.35 14.67
C PRO A 67 7.05 15.90 14.32
N GLY A 68 6.88 15.32 13.15
CA GLY A 68 5.60 14.77 12.65
C GLY A 68 5.44 13.26 12.89
N ALA A 69 6.47 12.58 13.36
CA ALA A 69 6.45 11.13 13.54
C ALA A 69 5.48 10.68 14.64
N LEU A 70 4.80 9.55 14.40
CA LEU A 70 3.72 9.03 15.25
C LEU A 70 4.17 7.82 16.05
N LEU A 71 3.47 7.58 17.17
CA LEU A 71 3.60 6.35 17.98
C LEU A 71 5.04 5.99 18.37
N GLY A 72 5.87 7.00 18.62
CA GLY A 72 7.27 6.79 19.03
C GLY A 72 8.22 6.47 17.87
N THR A 73 7.79 6.61 16.61
CA THR A 73 8.68 6.43 15.45
C THR A 73 9.76 7.51 15.35
N ASP A 74 9.58 8.64 16.01
CA ASP A 74 10.64 9.66 16.24
C ASP A 74 11.86 9.07 16.94
N HIS A 75 11.66 8.24 17.97
CA HIS A 75 12.77 7.54 18.64
C HIS A 75 13.49 6.56 17.71
N LEU A 76 12.75 5.85 16.86
CA LEU A 76 13.35 4.99 15.83
C LEU A 76 14.15 5.82 14.81
N VAL A 77 13.63 6.95 14.36
CA VAL A 77 14.34 7.85 13.45
C VAL A 77 15.59 8.40 14.13
N ALA A 78 15.51 8.86 15.38
CA ALA A 78 16.68 9.32 16.14
C ALA A 78 17.74 8.23 16.24
N PHE A 79 17.35 7.01 16.56
CA PHE A 79 18.27 5.87 16.60
C PHE A 79 18.96 5.63 15.25
N LEU A 80 18.20 5.65 14.15
CA LEU A 80 18.73 5.47 12.80
C LEU A 80 19.68 6.60 12.39
N LEU A 81 19.39 7.84 12.78
CA LEU A 81 20.27 8.99 12.53
C LEU A 81 21.60 8.89 13.29
N HIS A 82 21.62 8.24 14.45
CA HIS A 82 22.87 7.92 15.16
C HIS A 82 23.63 6.72 14.57
N HIS A 83 22.93 5.88 13.75
CA HIS A 83 23.47 4.69 13.12
C HIS A 83 23.33 4.78 11.60
N PHE A 84 24.07 5.69 10.99
CA PHE A 84 23.89 6.06 9.58
C PHE A 84 23.95 4.88 8.60
N THR A 85 24.79 3.89 8.86
CA THR A 85 24.86 2.66 8.04
C THR A 85 23.55 1.90 8.04
N LEU A 86 22.85 1.83 9.19
CA LEU A 86 21.53 1.18 9.28
C LEU A 86 20.47 2.00 8.58
N LEU A 87 20.51 3.33 8.71
CA LEU A 87 19.60 4.22 7.95
C LEU A 87 19.75 3.99 6.46
N TYR A 88 20.98 4.00 5.97
CA TYR A 88 21.29 3.81 4.56
C TYR A 88 20.83 2.43 4.04
N ALA A 89 21.16 1.37 4.77
CA ALA A 89 20.69 0.02 4.45
C ALA A 89 19.16 -0.07 4.45
N GLY A 90 18.51 0.54 5.43
CA GLY A 90 17.04 0.60 5.52
C GLY A 90 16.41 1.29 4.31
N VAL A 91 16.98 2.41 3.87
CA VAL A 91 16.50 3.14 2.68
C VAL A 91 16.68 2.31 1.41
N ILE A 92 17.78 1.59 1.26
CA ILE A 92 18.02 0.70 0.11
C ILE A 92 17.00 -0.45 0.10
N ILE A 93 16.82 -1.12 1.24
CA ILE A 93 15.87 -2.24 1.36
C ILE A 93 14.44 -1.73 1.08
N PHE A 94 14.04 -0.63 1.70
CA PHE A 94 12.74 -0.02 1.47
C PHE A 94 12.52 0.28 -0.03
N SER A 95 13.51 0.88 -0.69
CA SER A 95 13.44 1.21 -2.12
C SER A 95 13.38 -0.02 -3.02
N ALA A 96 14.10 -1.09 -2.66
CA ALA A 96 14.02 -2.36 -3.39
C ALA A 96 12.63 -2.99 -3.25
N VAL A 97 12.05 -2.98 -2.05
CA VAL A 97 10.67 -3.48 -1.82
C VAL A 97 9.66 -2.64 -2.60
N GLU A 98 9.77 -1.31 -2.61
CA GLU A 98 8.93 -0.42 -3.42
C GLU A 98 9.01 -0.80 -4.91
N MET A 99 10.22 -0.96 -5.44
CA MET A 99 10.45 -1.28 -6.85
C MET A 99 9.85 -2.64 -7.21
N ILE A 100 10.09 -3.67 -6.41
CA ILE A 100 9.57 -5.02 -6.64
C ILE A 100 8.04 -5.01 -6.56
N ALA A 101 7.46 -4.43 -5.51
CA ALA A 101 6.01 -4.35 -5.35
C ALA A 101 5.36 -3.56 -6.49
N GLY A 102 5.97 -2.44 -6.89
CA GLY A 102 5.52 -1.64 -8.03
C GLY A 102 5.51 -2.44 -9.33
N PHE A 103 6.59 -3.16 -9.64
CA PHE A 103 6.66 -4.04 -10.80
C PHE A 103 5.59 -5.14 -10.75
N MET A 104 5.43 -5.80 -9.60
CA MET A 104 4.43 -6.84 -9.41
C MET A 104 3.01 -6.32 -9.66
N LEU A 105 2.69 -5.11 -9.18
CA LEU A 105 1.39 -4.47 -9.41
C LEU A 105 1.17 -4.16 -10.89
N ILE A 106 2.16 -3.56 -11.57
CA ILE A 106 2.06 -3.24 -13.01
C ILE A 106 1.85 -4.51 -13.82
N ALA A 107 2.69 -5.52 -13.59
CA ALA A 107 2.64 -6.79 -14.31
C ALA A 107 1.41 -7.66 -13.96
N GLY A 108 0.80 -7.42 -12.82
CA GLY A 108 -0.27 -8.27 -12.31
C GLY A 108 0.22 -9.62 -11.80
N LEU A 109 1.38 -9.63 -11.13
CA LEU A 109 2.02 -10.83 -10.59
C LEU A 109 1.91 -10.85 -9.07
N TYR A 110 1.33 -11.90 -8.49
CA TYR A 110 1.09 -12.05 -7.06
C TYR A 110 0.50 -10.76 -6.44
N ILE A 111 -0.59 -10.28 -7.02
CA ILE A 111 -1.17 -8.96 -6.72
C ILE A 111 -1.46 -8.77 -5.22
N ARG A 112 -1.94 -9.80 -4.54
CA ARG A 112 -2.25 -9.67 -3.10
C ARG A 112 -1.00 -9.57 -2.25
N LEU A 113 0.07 -10.29 -2.63
CA LEU A 113 1.36 -10.13 -1.97
C LEU A 113 1.91 -8.71 -2.14
N ALA A 114 1.86 -8.20 -3.36
CA ALA A 114 2.26 -6.81 -3.64
C ALA A 114 1.37 -5.80 -2.89
N ALA A 115 0.06 -6.05 -2.83
CA ALA A 115 -0.86 -5.19 -2.07
C ALA A 115 -0.55 -5.19 -0.56
N VAL A 116 -0.22 -6.35 0.03
CA VAL A 116 0.23 -6.41 1.44
C VAL A 116 1.52 -5.62 1.64
N ALA A 117 2.47 -5.73 0.73
CA ALA A 117 3.71 -4.94 0.78
C ALA A 117 3.40 -3.44 0.72
N THR A 118 2.54 -3.00 -0.20
CA THR A 118 2.18 -1.58 -0.33
C THR A 118 1.38 -1.05 0.86
N ILE A 119 0.52 -1.86 1.48
CA ILE A 119 -0.16 -1.52 2.74
C ILE A 119 0.88 -1.29 3.84
N GLY A 120 1.85 -2.20 3.98
CA GLY A 120 2.93 -2.08 4.96
C GLY A 120 3.79 -0.84 4.74
N LEU A 121 4.26 -0.61 3.50
CA LEU A 121 5.04 0.57 3.13
C LEU A 121 4.27 1.87 3.41
N SER A 122 3.00 1.92 3.04
CA SER A 122 2.13 3.08 3.30
C SER A 122 1.96 3.33 4.79
N THR A 123 1.77 2.28 5.58
CA THR A 123 1.67 2.39 7.04
C THR A 123 2.94 2.97 7.64
N VAL A 124 4.10 2.46 7.23
CA VAL A 124 5.40 2.99 7.68
C VAL A 124 5.55 4.47 7.31
N LEU A 125 5.19 4.86 6.08
CA LEU A 125 5.26 6.26 5.67
C LEU A 125 4.31 7.16 6.46
N MET A 126 3.08 6.72 6.71
CA MET A 126 2.13 7.49 7.53
C MET A 126 2.62 7.67 8.97
N LEU A 127 3.29 6.67 9.54
CA LEU A 127 3.85 6.76 10.89
C LEU A 127 5.10 7.64 10.95
N LEU A 128 5.99 7.53 9.96
CA LEU A 128 7.24 8.28 9.94
C LEU A 128 7.05 9.77 9.64
N PHE A 129 6.23 10.09 8.66
CA PHE A 129 6.07 11.47 8.23
C PHE A 129 4.93 12.18 8.95
N GLY A 130 3.92 11.46 9.40
CA GLY A 130 2.73 12.03 10.02
C GLY A 130 2.07 13.09 9.13
N TRP A 131 1.14 13.83 9.70
CA TRP A 131 0.52 14.98 9.04
C TRP A 131 1.28 16.25 9.41
N GLN A 132 2.10 16.78 8.53
CA GLN A 132 2.87 17.99 8.79
C GLN A 132 2.13 19.29 8.43
N GLY A 133 1.06 19.22 7.70
CA GLY A 133 0.06 20.25 7.50
C GLY A 133 0.47 21.54 6.83
N ALA A 134 1.67 21.69 6.39
CA ALA A 134 2.13 22.92 5.71
C ALA A 134 1.88 22.90 4.21
N THR A 135 1.68 21.72 3.63
CA THR A 135 1.52 21.53 2.18
C THR A 135 0.21 20.82 1.86
N CYS A 136 -0.37 21.13 0.69
CA CYS A 136 -1.60 20.48 0.23
C CYS A 136 -1.40 19.00 -0.11
N ILE A 137 -0.21 18.62 -0.51
CA ILE A 137 0.16 17.25 -0.87
C ILE A 137 1.44 16.93 -0.15
N ASP A 138 1.36 16.08 0.83
CA ASP A 138 2.48 15.58 1.61
C ASP A 138 2.61 14.05 1.51
N GLU A 139 3.69 13.53 2.05
CA GLU A 139 3.95 12.11 2.07
C GLU A 139 2.86 11.33 2.81
N TRP A 140 2.24 11.93 3.82
CA TRP A 140 1.15 11.30 4.56
C TRP A 140 -0.09 11.11 3.68
N THR A 141 -0.51 12.15 2.94
CA THR A 141 -1.67 12.10 2.04
C THR A 141 -1.48 11.05 0.94
N MET A 142 -0.29 11.02 0.36
CA MET A 142 0.09 10.02 -0.62
C MET A 142 0.08 8.61 -0.01
N ALA A 143 0.62 8.44 1.19
CA ALA A 143 0.65 7.16 1.87
C ALA A 143 -0.75 6.69 2.24
N ALA A 144 -1.64 7.56 2.73
CA ALA A 144 -3.03 7.23 3.02
C ALA A 144 -3.80 6.76 1.78
N SER A 145 -3.61 7.44 0.65
CA SER A 145 -4.19 7.03 -0.64
C SER A 145 -3.66 5.67 -1.09
N ASN A 146 -2.35 5.44 -0.99
CA ASN A 146 -1.74 4.15 -1.33
C ASN A 146 -2.19 3.02 -0.40
N PHE A 147 -2.40 3.30 0.89
CA PHE A 147 -2.97 2.33 1.83
C PHE A 147 -4.36 1.88 1.37
N ALA A 148 -5.25 2.82 1.03
CA ALA A 148 -6.59 2.51 0.54
C ALA A 148 -6.56 1.72 -0.78
N MET A 149 -5.70 2.11 -1.73
CA MET A 149 -5.50 1.37 -2.97
C MET A 149 -4.99 -0.06 -2.71
N GLY A 150 -4.04 -0.23 -1.80
CA GLY A 150 -3.53 -1.54 -1.40
C GLY A 150 -4.62 -2.44 -0.82
N VAL A 151 -5.44 -1.93 0.11
CA VAL A 151 -6.58 -2.69 0.68
C VAL A 151 -7.57 -3.10 -0.41
N THR A 152 -7.88 -2.19 -1.34
CA THR A 152 -8.78 -2.46 -2.46
C THR A 152 -8.25 -3.58 -3.35
N LEU A 153 -6.98 -3.52 -3.74
CA LEU A 153 -6.35 -4.54 -4.59
C LEU A 153 -6.17 -5.88 -3.87
N PHE A 154 -5.92 -5.85 -2.56
CA PHE A 154 -5.86 -7.07 -1.76
C PHE A 154 -7.20 -7.84 -1.79
N LEU A 155 -8.31 -7.14 -1.62
CA LEU A 155 -9.64 -7.73 -1.61
C LEU A 155 -10.09 -8.15 -3.03
N ALA A 156 -9.96 -7.25 -3.99
CA ALA A 156 -10.46 -7.47 -5.35
C ALA A 156 -9.57 -8.39 -6.20
N GLY A 157 -8.26 -8.39 -5.96
CA GLY A 157 -7.31 -9.10 -6.83
C GLY A 157 -7.12 -8.43 -8.18
N SER A 158 -6.73 -9.20 -9.20
CA SER A 158 -6.39 -8.70 -10.53
C SER A 158 -7.24 -9.25 -11.67
N ALA A 159 -7.93 -10.36 -11.47
CA ALA A 159 -8.69 -11.09 -12.49
C ALA A 159 -7.97 -11.19 -13.85
N SER A 160 -8.59 -10.68 -14.90
CA SER A 160 -8.06 -10.64 -16.27
C SER A 160 -6.90 -9.63 -16.41
N TYR A 161 -6.19 -9.67 -17.52
CA TYR A 161 -5.07 -8.77 -17.84
C TYR A 161 -3.96 -8.74 -16.79
N SER A 162 -3.54 -9.91 -16.33
CA SER A 162 -2.50 -10.09 -15.33
C SER A 162 -1.61 -11.31 -15.63
N LEU A 163 -0.36 -11.26 -15.20
CA LEU A 163 0.53 -12.42 -15.26
C LEU A 163 0.01 -13.58 -14.41
N ASP A 164 -0.66 -13.31 -13.28
CA ASP A 164 -1.31 -14.33 -12.47
C ASP A 164 -2.35 -15.12 -13.30
N ASN A 165 -3.13 -14.42 -14.12
CA ASN A 165 -4.14 -15.06 -14.97
C ASN A 165 -3.49 -15.86 -16.12
N TRP A 166 -2.43 -15.33 -16.70
CA TRP A 166 -1.66 -16.04 -17.71
C TRP A 166 -0.99 -17.31 -17.13
N LEU A 167 -0.40 -17.21 -15.94
CA LEU A 167 0.17 -18.37 -15.24
C LEU A 167 -0.88 -19.43 -14.93
N LEU A 168 -2.06 -19.01 -14.46
CA LEU A 168 -3.17 -19.90 -14.16
C LEU A 168 -3.68 -20.63 -15.43
N SER A 169 -3.76 -19.93 -16.55
CA SER A 169 -4.16 -20.53 -17.81
C SER A 169 -3.12 -21.55 -18.34
N ARG A 170 -1.84 -21.32 -18.06
CA ARG A 170 -0.75 -22.18 -18.49
C ARG A 170 -0.52 -23.38 -17.55
N TYR A 171 -0.73 -23.17 -16.27
CA TYR A 171 -0.45 -24.15 -15.21
C TYR A 171 -1.68 -24.33 -14.32
N GLN A 172 -2.64 -25.15 -14.77
CA GLN A 172 -3.92 -25.35 -14.05
C GLN A 172 -3.77 -25.86 -12.62
N GLY A 173 -2.68 -26.56 -12.30
CA GLY A 173 -2.37 -27.00 -10.94
C GLY A 173 -2.20 -25.87 -9.91
N LEU A 174 -1.94 -24.63 -10.38
CA LEU A 174 -1.84 -23.46 -9.50
C LEU A 174 -3.17 -23.15 -8.81
N ALA A 175 -4.30 -23.51 -9.41
CA ALA A 175 -5.61 -23.32 -8.79
C ALA A 175 -5.79 -24.10 -7.48
N ALA A 176 -5.09 -25.23 -7.34
CA ALA A 176 -5.09 -26.04 -6.11
C ALA A 176 -4.03 -25.61 -5.10
N ASN A 177 -3.09 -24.77 -5.51
CA ASN A 177 -2.00 -24.31 -4.64
C ASN A 177 -2.50 -23.24 -3.66
N ALA A 178 -2.40 -23.53 -2.36
CA ALA A 178 -2.86 -22.60 -1.31
C ALA A 178 -2.17 -21.25 -1.37
N TRP A 179 -0.86 -21.19 -1.59
CA TRP A 179 -0.11 -19.95 -1.69
C TRP A 179 -0.57 -19.09 -2.87
N PHE A 180 -0.78 -19.72 -4.03
CA PHE A 180 -1.28 -18.98 -5.20
C PHE A 180 -2.70 -18.44 -4.97
N ARG A 181 -3.55 -19.19 -4.30
CA ARG A 181 -4.92 -18.73 -3.98
C ARG A 181 -4.95 -17.54 -3.03
N TRP A 182 -4.02 -17.48 -2.07
CA TRP A 182 -3.95 -16.38 -1.11
C TRP A 182 -3.19 -15.17 -1.64
N LEU A 183 -2.08 -15.36 -2.35
CA LEU A 183 -1.15 -14.31 -2.74
C LEU A 183 -1.34 -13.83 -4.18
N GLY A 184 -1.86 -14.67 -5.05
CA GLY A 184 -2.21 -14.28 -6.42
C GLY A 184 -3.51 -13.48 -6.49
N GLY A 185 -3.80 -12.93 -7.65
CA GLY A 185 -4.96 -12.08 -7.87
C GLY A 185 -6.01 -12.65 -8.82
N SER A 186 -5.71 -13.75 -9.53
CA SER A 186 -6.58 -14.29 -10.59
C SER A 186 -7.77 -15.10 -10.09
N LEU A 187 -7.76 -15.51 -8.83
CA LEU A 187 -8.85 -16.24 -8.20
C LEU A 187 -9.42 -15.43 -7.03
N PRO A 188 -10.71 -15.59 -6.73
CA PRO A 188 -11.27 -15.02 -5.50
C PRO A 188 -10.48 -15.53 -4.27
N LEU A 189 -10.50 -14.77 -3.18
CA LEU A 189 -9.94 -15.24 -1.93
C LEU A 189 -10.61 -16.56 -1.50
N PRO A 190 -9.87 -17.52 -0.95
CA PRO A 190 -10.42 -18.80 -0.53
C PRO A 190 -11.18 -18.68 0.80
N LEU A 191 -12.15 -17.78 0.83
CA LEU A 191 -12.98 -17.45 1.98
C LEU A 191 -14.45 -17.65 1.63
N SER A 192 -15.27 -18.01 2.63
CA SER A 192 -16.72 -17.93 2.49
C SER A 192 -17.16 -16.47 2.40
N ASP A 193 -18.32 -16.21 1.79
CA ASP A 193 -18.87 -14.86 1.65
C ASP A 193 -18.95 -14.11 2.99
N GLY A 194 -19.36 -14.81 4.05
CA GLY A 194 -19.41 -14.25 5.39
C GLY A 194 -18.04 -13.89 5.95
N ALA A 195 -17.01 -14.72 5.70
CA ALA A 195 -15.64 -14.44 6.12
C ALA A 195 -15.04 -13.29 5.29
N PHE A 196 -15.28 -13.25 3.98
CA PHE A 196 -14.85 -12.16 3.11
C PHE A 196 -15.46 -10.82 3.55
N LYS A 197 -16.77 -10.79 3.81
CA LYS A 197 -17.45 -9.59 4.32
C LYS A 197 -16.86 -9.10 5.64
N LYS A 198 -16.61 -10.01 6.58
CA LYS A 198 -15.96 -9.67 7.86
C LYS A 198 -14.57 -9.08 7.62
N LEU A 199 -13.75 -9.72 6.79
CA LEU A 199 -12.42 -9.23 6.45
C LEU A 199 -12.46 -7.83 5.83
N ALA A 200 -13.34 -7.62 4.85
CA ALA A 200 -13.49 -6.33 4.19
C ALA A 200 -13.92 -5.23 5.18
N LEU A 201 -14.87 -5.51 6.08
CA LEU A 201 -15.29 -4.57 7.11
C LEU A 201 -14.20 -4.28 8.13
N VAL A 202 -13.43 -5.29 8.54
CA VAL A 202 -12.27 -5.09 9.44
C VAL A 202 -11.24 -4.19 8.78
N LEU A 203 -10.86 -4.46 7.55
CA LEU A 203 -9.90 -3.62 6.82
C LEU A 203 -10.42 -2.20 6.59
N PHE A 204 -11.70 -2.05 6.30
CA PHE A 204 -12.36 -0.75 6.22
C PHE A 204 -12.25 0.04 7.53
N TRP A 205 -12.61 -0.58 8.66
CA TRP A 205 -12.55 0.09 9.96
C TRP A 205 -11.12 0.36 10.41
N ILE A 206 -10.17 -0.52 10.11
CA ILE A 206 -8.75 -0.25 10.34
C ILE A 206 -8.33 1.01 9.55
N ALA A 207 -8.69 1.09 8.26
CA ALA A 207 -8.40 2.26 7.45
C ALA A 207 -9.02 3.54 8.03
N VAL A 208 -10.31 3.51 8.36
CA VAL A 208 -11.03 4.66 8.93
C VAL A 208 -10.39 5.11 10.24
N VAL A 209 -10.23 4.20 11.19
CA VAL A 209 -9.67 4.54 12.51
C VAL A 209 -8.25 5.05 12.38
N PHE A 210 -7.41 4.37 11.59
CA PHE A 210 -6.02 4.74 11.43
C PHE A 210 -5.87 6.11 10.75
N ILE A 211 -6.59 6.37 9.66
CA ILE A 211 -6.52 7.63 8.93
C ILE A 211 -7.11 8.77 9.75
N VAL A 212 -8.28 8.57 10.36
CA VAL A 212 -8.92 9.61 11.19
C VAL A 212 -8.10 9.89 12.44
N ALA A 213 -7.56 8.87 13.11
CA ALA A 213 -6.73 9.07 14.30
C ALA A 213 -5.43 9.80 13.96
N THR A 214 -4.72 9.40 12.90
CA THR A 214 -3.47 10.06 12.49
C THR A 214 -3.69 11.50 12.04
N TYR A 215 -4.75 11.75 11.29
CA TYR A 215 -5.13 13.10 10.89
C TYR A 215 -5.49 13.97 12.10
N SER A 216 -6.33 13.44 13.00
CA SER A 216 -6.82 14.17 14.18
C SER A 216 -5.72 14.47 15.18
N TYR A 217 -4.71 13.61 15.27
CA TYR A 217 -3.59 13.77 16.20
C TYR A 217 -2.83 15.08 15.98
N TYR A 218 -2.66 15.50 14.72
CA TYR A 218 -1.87 16.69 14.43
C TYR A 218 -2.65 17.95 14.17
N ARG A 219 -3.91 17.88 13.78
CA ARG A 219 -4.57 19.02 13.17
C ARG A 219 -5.83 19.50 13.86
N GLY A 220 -6.22 18.90 14.96
CA GLY A 220 -7.55 19.26 15.45
C GLY A 220 -8.51 19.14 14.29
N SER A 221 -8.94 17.94 14.00
CA SER A 221 -9.84 17.69 12.88
C SER A 221 -11.19 18.36 13.12
N VAL A 222 -12.01 18.35 12.08
CA VAL A 222 -13.43 18.75 12.19
C VAL A 222 -14.16 17.95 13.29
N ILE A 223 -13.63 16.77 13.66
CA ILE A 223 -14.23 15.89 14.66
C ILE A 223 -13.77 16.23 16.08
N THR A 224 -12.48 16.54 16.24
CA THR A 224 -11.93 16.93 17.55
C THR A 224 -10.97 18.09 17.37
N PRO A 225 -11.18 19.23 18.08
CA PRO A 225 -10.25 20.33 18.09
C PRO A 225 -8.97 19.89 18.81
N PHE A 226 -8.06 19.26 18.12
CA PHE A 226 -6.79 18.84 18.70
C PHE A 226 -5.78 19.98 18.56
N HIS A 227 -5.41 20.57 19.69
CA HIS A 227 -4.41 21.62 19.74
C HIS A 227 -3.03 21.01 19.98
N GLY A 228 -2.16 21.17 19.03
CA GLY A 228 -0.76 21.06 19.32
C GLY A 228 -0.13 19.72 19.02
N GLY A 229 -0.01 19.41 17.76
CA GLY A 229 1.17 18.67 17.31
C GLY A 229 2.41 19.56 17.53
N PRO A 230 3.58 18.97 17.81
CA PRO A 230 4.81 19.72 18.07
C PRO A 230 5.38 20.45 16.83
N VAL A 231 4.69 20.41 15.71
CA VAL A 231 5.15 20.94 14.43
C VAL A 231 4.71 22.39 14.30
N SER A 232 5.65 23.29 14.48
CA SER A 232 5.46 24.67 14.06
C SER A 232 5.55 24.76 12.54
N PRO A 233 4.51 25.24 11.85
CA PRO A 233 4.54 25.45 10.39
C PRO A 233 5.62 26.43 9.94
N ALA A 234 6.12 27.25 10.83
CA ALA A 234 7.06 28.33 10.55
C ALA A 234 8.51 27.87 10.35
N LYS A 235 8.83 26.60 10.54
CA LYS A 235 10.21 26.10 10.48
C LYS A 235 10.58 25.35 9.20
N HIS A 236 9.69 25.25 8.25
CA HIS A 236 10.00 24.68 6.96
C HIS A 236 10.42 25.81 5.99
N HIS A 237 11.58 26.38 6.23
CA HIS A 237 12.28 27.15 5.21
C HIS A 237 13.04 26.16 4.33
N TRP A 238 12.61 26.07 3.10
CA TRP A 238 13.26 25.38 1.98
C TRP A 238 14.53 26.10 1.56
#